data_8724049a454dff2c9f1b0b9ed510e9aa
#
_entry.id   8724049a454dff2c9f1b0b9ed510e9aa
#
_cell.length_a   1.000
_cell.length_b   1.000
_cell.length_c   1.000
_cell.angle_alpha   90.00
_cell.angle_beta   90.00
_cell.angle_gamma   90.00
#
_symmetry.space_group_name_H-M   'P 1'
#
loop_
_entity.id
_entity.type
_entity.pdbx_description
1 polymer ?
#
loop_
_entity_poly.entity_id
_entity_poly.type
_entity_poly.pdbx_seq_one_letter_code
_entity_poly.pdbx_strand_id
1 'polypeptide(L)'
;KLRTRAEVISEFEKAEAAVAPIYDITDIFKDEQFAALGTIKTVQDDELGPIKMQNILFRLSSTPGEITSAGPSLGKHTAEVLGKYGVSTGELTELKQKGIA
;
A
#
# COMPACT_ATOMS: atom_id res chain seq x y z
N LYS A 1 31.50 11.37 11.72
CA LYS A 1 30.24 11.93 12.22
C LYS A 1 30.51 12.81 13.42
N LEU A 2 30.29 14.12 13.28
CA LEU A 2 30.51 15.08 14.37
C LEU A 2 29.19 15.50 15.04
N ARG A 3 28.02 15.22 14.40
CA ARG A 3 26.69 15.63 14.85
C ARG A 3 25.64 14.58 14.56
N THR A 4 24.59 14.53 15.36
CA THR A 4 23.42 13.70 15.14
C THR A 4 22.43 14.37 14.18
N ARG A 5 21.47 13.59 13.61
CA ARG A 5 20.39 14.12 12.77
C ARG A 5 19.58 15.20 13.50
N ALA A 6 19.24 14.96 14.76
CA ALA A 6 18.46 15.90 15.56
C ALA A 6 19.21 17.24 15.80
N GLU A 7 20.50 17.20 16.11
CA GLU A 7 21.32 18.39 16.28
C GLU A 7 21.39 19.23 14.99
N VAL A 8 21.58 18.56 13.85
CA VAL A 8 21.61 19.25 12.54
C VAL A 8 20.30 19.93 12.25
N ILE A 9 19.17 19.22 12.39
CA ILE A 9 17.82 19.78 12.16
C ILE A 9 17.61 21.01 13.06
N SER A 10 17.87 20.87 14.36
CA SER A 10 17.69 21.97 15.32
C SER A 10 18.53 23.21 14.97
N GLU A 11 19.76 23.05 14.48
CA GLU A 11 20.58 24.18 14.06
C GLU A 11 20.06 24.88 12.81
N PHE A 12 19.57 24.12 11.82
CA PHE A 12 18.96 24.69 10.62
C PHE A 12 17.65 25.43 10.94
N GLU A 13 16.82 24.85 11.81
CA GLU A 13 15.58 25.51 12.28
C GLU A 13 15.88 26.84 13.01
N LYS A 14 16.89 26.87 13.89
CA LYS A 14 17.32 28.12 14.56
C LYS A 14 17.84 29.16 13.60
N ALA A 15 18.42 28.73 12.49
CA ALA A 15 18.91 29.61 11.43
C ALA A 15 17.82 29.99 10.41
N GLU A 16 16.56 29.59 10.66
CA GLU A 16 15.43 29.81 9.75
C GLU A 16 15.69 29.25 8.32
N ALA A 17 16.51 28.21 8.23
CA ALA A 17 16.85 27.54 6.98
C ALA A 17 15.97 26.32 6.75
N ALA A 18 15.59 26.09 5.49
CA ALA A 18 14.82 24.92 5.12
C ALA A 18 15.61 23.64 5.35
N VAL A 19 15.02 22.73 6.10
CA VAL A 19 15.59 21.40 6.39
C VAL A 19 14.46 20.39 6.53
N ALA A 20 14.71 19.17 6.08
CA ALA A 20 13.81 18.04 6.34
C ALA A 20 14.62 16.76 6.56
N PRO A 21 14.21 15.89 7.47
CA PRO A 21 14.84 14.58 7.62
C PRO A 21 14.52 13.69 6.42
N ILE A 22 15.44 12.81 6.06
CA ILE A 22 15.14 11.67 5.20
C ILE A 22 14.54 10.59 6.09
N TYR A 23 13.28 10.24 5.83
CA TYR A 23 12.52 9.27 6.60
C TYR A 23 12.74 7.84 6.08
N ASP A 24 12.84 6.90 7.01
CA ASP A 24 12.59 5.49 6.73
C ASP A 24 11.11 5.14 7.01
N ILE A 25 10.72 3.89 6.76
CA ILE A 25 9.33 3.45 6.97
C ILE A 25 8.90 3.54 8.44
N THR A 26 9.84 3.38 9.37
CA THR A 26 9.58 3.48 10.81
C THR A 26 9.29 4.93 11.21
N ASP A 27 10.03 5.87 10.63
CA ASP A 27 9.81 7.30 10.82
C ASP A 27 8.41 7.70 10.28
N ILE A 28 8.05 7.23 9.08
CA ILE A 28 6.74 7.51 8.46
C ILE A 28 5.58 6.98 9.33
N PHE A 29 5.70 5.79 9.91
CA PHE A 29 4.65 5.22 10.77
C PHE A 29 4.45 5.96 12.09
N LYS A 30 5.44 6.74 12.55
CA LYS A 30 5.41 7.50 13.79
C LYS A 30 5.13 8.99 13.60
N ASP A 31 5.23 9.47 12.38
CA ASP A 31 5.10 10.88 12.09
C ASP A 31 3.64 11.33 12.15
N GLU A 32 3.38 12.38 12.93
CA GLU A 32 2.05 12.92 13.17
C GLU A 32 1.42 13.52 11.90
N GLN A 33 2.23 14.09 10.99
CA GLN A 33 1.74 14.65 9.74
C GLN A 33 1.26 13.56 8.79
N PHE A 34 2.00 12.45 8.66
CA PHE A 34 1.56 11.29 7.87
C PHE A 34 0.30 10.65 8.46
N ALA A 35 0.18 10.61 9.79
CA ALA A 35 -1.02 10.15 10.47
C ALA A 35 -2.21 11.07 10.20
N ALA A 36 -2.04 12.39 10.35
CA ALA A 36 -3.09 13.39 10.11
C ALA A 36 -3.56 13.40 8.65
N LEU A 37 -2.66 13.19 7.71
CA LEU A 37 -2.97 13.07 6.28
C LEU A 37 -3.62 11.72 5.93
N GLY A 38 -3.57 10.74 6.83
CA GLY A 38 -4.06 9.39 6.54
C GLY A 38 -3.29 8.72 5.39
N THR A 39 -2.01 8.99 5.28
CA THR A 39 -1.15 8.48 4.19
C THR A 39 -0.97 6.96 4.27
N ILE A 40 -1.02 6.41 5.47
CA ILE A 40 -0.98 4.97 5.71
C ILE A 40 -2.37 4.51 6.15
N LYS A 41 -2.90 3.51 5.44
CA LYS A 41 -4.19 2.89 5.74
C LYS A 41 -3.99 1.43 6.12
N THR A 42 -4.75 0.98 7.10
CA THR A 42 -4.84 -0.45 7.41
C THR A 42 -5.97 -1.05 6.59
N VAL A 43 -5.66 -2.04 5.80
CA VAL A 43 -6.61 -2.77 4.94
C VAL A 43 -6.63 -4.22 5.38
N GLN A 44 -7.81 -4.81 5.44
CA GLN A 44 -7.96 -6.22 5.78
C GLN A 44 -7.63 -7.07 4.56
N ASP A 45 -6.69 -7.99 4.73
CA ASP A 45 -6.36 -9.03 3.77
C ASP A 45 -6.96 -10.36 4.23
N ASP A 46 -7.42 -11.18 3.29
CA ASP A 46 -8.10 -12.45 3.60
C ASP A 46 -7.14 -13.51 4.19
N GLU A 47 -5.86 -13.45 3.84
CA GLU A 47 -4.86 -14.43 4.24
C GLU A 47 -3.92 -13.90 5.33
N LEU A 48 -3.51 -12.63 5.21
CA LEU A 48 -2.51 -12.00 6.07
C LEU A 48 -3.13 -11.21 7.24
N GLY A 49 -4.47 -11.03 7.24
CA GLY A 49 -5.14 -10.19 8.21
C GLY A 49 -4.92 -8.69 7.95
N PRO A 50 -4.84 -7.84 8.99
CA PRO A 50 -4.69 -6.39 8.80
C PRO A 50 -3.27 -6.04 8.34
N ILE A 51 -3.16 -5.47 7.14
CA ILE A 51 -1.89 -4.97 6.58
C ILE A 51 -1.91 -3.46 6.45
N LYS A 52 -0.77 -2.83 6.69
CA LYS A 52 -0.59 -1.39 6.47
C LYS A 52 -0.05 -1.17 5.06
N MET A 53 -0.73 -0.28 4.33
CA MET A 53 -0.31 0.08 2.98
C MET A 53 -0.50 1.57 2.72
N GLN A 54 0.12 2.07 1.68
CA GLN A 54 -0.06 3.44 1.25
C GLN A 54 -1.52 3.68 0.84
N ASN A 55 -2.10 4.77 1.34
CA ASN A 55 -3.42 5.21 0.94
C ASN A 55 -3.37 5.93 -0.41
N ILE A 56 -4.52 6.19 -1.00
CA ILE A 56 -4.67 6.99 -2.21
C ILE A 56 -4.21 8.42 -1.92
N LEU A 57 -3.24 8.91 -2.69
CA LEU A 57 -2.63 10.23 -2.49
C LEU A 57 -3.55 11.37 -2.93
N PHE A 58 -4.33 11.14 -3.97
CA PHE A 58 -5.21 12.16 -4.54
C PHE A 58 -6.55 12.19 -3.81
N ARG A 59 -6.97 13.39 -3.42
CA ARG A 59 -8.27 13.61 -2.78
C ARG A 59 -9.21 14.29 -3.75
N LEU A 60 -10.21 13.56 -4.21
CA LEU A 60 -11.28 14.05 -5.06
C LEU A 60 -12.53 14.27 -4.19
N SER A 61 -13.09 15.47 -4.20
CA SER A 61 -14.22 15.83 -3.34
C SER A 61 -15.52 15.11 -3.74
N SER A 62 -15.76 14.97 -5.04
CA SER A 62 -16.99 14.36 -5.55
C SER A 62 -16.90 12.85 -5.76
N THR A 63 -15.71 12.35 -6.05
CA THR A 63 -15.44 10.92 -6.31
C THR A 63 -14.20 10.48 -5.55
N PRO A 64 -14.26 10.38 -4.21
CA PRO A 64 -13.10 9.99 -3.41
C PRO A 64 -12.64 8.59 -3.83
N GLY A 65 -11.33 8.43 -3.94
CA GLY A 65 -10.74 7.11 -4.18
C GLY A 65 -10.88 6.19 -2.97
N GLU A 66 -11.07 4.91 -3.21
CA GLU A 66 -11.19 3.89 -2.17
C GLU A 66 -10.29 2.69 -2.47
N ILE A 67 -9.63 2.17 -1.43
CA ILE A 67 -8.93 0.90 -1.50
C ILE A 67 -9.93 -0.20 -1.13
N THR A 68 -10.30 -1.01 -2.08
CA THR A 68 -11.29 -2.09 -1.90
C THR A 68 -10.67 -3.42 -1.46
N SER A 69 -9.38 -3.62 -1.72
CA SER A 69 -8.65 -4.82 -1.30
C SER A 69 -7.16 -4.56 -1.22
N ALA A 70 -6.44 -5.39 -0.48
CA ALA A 70 -4.99 -5.33 -0.38
C ALA A 70 -4.27 -5.95 -1.59
N GLY A 71 -4.98 -6.76 -2.34
CA GLY A 71 -4.53 -7.51 -3.50
C GLY A 71 -5.03 -8.96 -3.41
N PRO A 72 -5.47 -9.56 -4.49
CA PRO A 72 -5.90 -10.95 -4.48
C PRO A 72 -4.70 -11.90 -4.47
N SER A 73 -4.86 -13.06 -3.82
CA SER A 73 -3.93 -14.18 -4.00
C SER A 73 -3.87 -14.64 -5.45
N LEU A 74 -2.77 -15.26 -5.82
CA LEU A 74 -2.56 -15.73 -7.19
C LEU A 74 -3.69 -16.68 -7.62
N GLY A 75 -4.32 -16.36 -8.74
CA GLY A 75 -5.39 -17.17 -9.31
C GLY A 75 -6.77 -17.00 -8.66
N LYS A 76 -6.96 -16.14 -7.66
CA LYS A 76 -8.25 -15.94 -6.99
C LYS A 76 -9.40 -15.65 -7.95
N HIS A 77 -9.16 -14.88 -9.00
CA HIS A 77 -10.17 -14.50 -10.00
C HIS A 77 -10.11 -15.33 -11.30
N THR A 78 -9.23 -16.32 -11.40
CA THR A 78 -9.04 -17.10 -12.63
C THR A 78 -10.34 -17.76 -13.11
N ALA A 79 -11.10 -18.39 -12.21
CA ALA A 79 -12.36 -19.06 -12.57
C ALA A 79 -13.42 -18.05 -13.01
N GLU A 80 -13.53 -16.91 -12.34
CA GLU A 80 -14.48 -15.84 -12.69
C GLU A 80 -14.14 -15.26 -14.06
N VAL A 81 -12.88 -14.90 -14.29
CA VAL A 81 -12.46 -14.27 -15.55
C VAL A 81 -12.60 -15.25 -16.72
N LEU A 82 -12.07 -16.46 -16.61
CA LEU A 82 -12.17 -17.45 -17.69
C LEU A 82 -13.60 -17.91 -17.94
N GLY A 83 -14.44 -17.97 -16.91
CA GLY A 83 -15.88 -18.27 -17.05
C GLY A 83 -16.61 -17.24 -17.92
N LYS A 84 -16.26 -15.95 -17.86
CA LYS A 84 -16.80 -14.91 -18.76
C LYS A 84 -16.46 -15.14 -20.23
N TYR A 85 -15.40 -15.88 -20.52
CA TYR A 85 -14.99 -16.27 -21.87
C TYR A 85 -15.42 -17.70 -22.24
N GLY A 86 -16.31 -18.31 -21.47
CA GLY A 86 -16.91 -19.60 -21.77
C GLY A 86 -16.11 -20.82 -21.30
N VAL A 87 -15.03 -20.63 -20.55
CA VAL A 87 -14.28 -21.76 -19.98
C VAL A 87 -15.06 -22.34 -18.80
N SER A 88 -15.44 -23.59 -18.89
CA SER A 88 -16.12 -24.32 -17.82
C SER A 88 -15.19 -24.67 -16.66
N THR A 89 -15.76 -24.96 -15.50
CA THR A 89 -15.00 -25.38 -14.32
C THR A 89 -14.20 -26.68 -14.59
N GLY A 90 -14.75 -27.60 -15.42
CA GLY A 90 -14.07 -28.82 -15.81
C GLY A 90 -12.84 -28.54 -16.66
N GLU A 91 -12.99 -27.73 -17.71
CA GLU A 91 -11.85 -27.31 -18.55
C GLU A 91 -10.78 -26.57 -17.75
N LEU A 92 -11.19 -25.68 -16.82
CA LEU A 92 -10.25 -25.01 -15.94
C LEU A 92 -9.44 -25.98 -15.08
N THR A 93 -10.07 -27.04 -14.59
CA THR A 93 -9.37 -28.07 -13.82
C THR A 93 -8.35 -28.81 -14.67
N GLU A 94 -8.70 -29.15 -15.92
CA GLU A 94 -7.74 -29.76 -16.85
C GLU A 94 -6.57 -28.83 -17.20
N LEU A 95 -6.85 -27.54 -17.41
CA LEU A 95 -5.81 -26.53 -17.69
C LEU A 95 -4.84 -26.40 -16.52
N LYS A 96 -5.35 -26.40 -15.28
CA LYS A 96 -4.52 -26.40 -14.07
C LYS A 96 -3.64 -27.65 -13.95
N GLN A 97 -4.19 -28.83 -14.23
CA GLN A 97 -3.42 -30.09 -14.22
C GLN A 97 -2.29 -30.09 -15.26
N LYS A 98 -2.49 -29.40 -16.37
CA LYS A 98 -1.49 -29.24 -17.44
C LYS A 98 -0.51 -28.08 -17.18
N GLY A 99 -0.65 -27.34 -16.08
CA GLY A 99 0.19 -26.18 -15.76
C GLY A 99 0.02 -24.98 -16.70
N ILE A 100 -1.16 -24.85 -17.33
CA ILE A 100 -1.47 -23.78 -18.29
C ILE A 100 -2.21 -22.63 -17.58
N ALA A 101 -2.91 -22.92 -16.49
CA ALA A 101 -3.67 -21.93 -15.70
C ALA A 101 -3.56 -22.19 -14.20
#